data_416b356901f828754e5e0c578ef17533
#
_entry.id   416b356901f828754e5e0c578ef17533
#
_cell.length_a   1.000
_cell.length_b   1.000
_cell.length_c   1.000
_cell.angle_alpha   90.00
_cell.angle_beta   90.00
_cell.angle_gamma   90.00
#
_symmetry.space_group_name_H-M   'P 1'
#
loop_
_entity.id
_entity.type
_entity.pdbx_description
1 polymer ?
#
loop_
_entity_poly.entity_id
_entity_poly.type
_entity_poly.pdbx_seq_one_letter_code
_entity_poly.pdbx_strand_id
1 'polypeptide(L)'
;GKTTVLKDLADEMGMTCVKCNLAEFEEVSDLTGFPIKEYQIDCGGIQKWIPADLISNCGCEEYQFTGETRMSYATPSWLPREENPNGTIIILDDYTRANSLFMQATMELICTGKYSTWKLPANTTIVLSSNPDSGEYSVSSLDPAQKSRFINFPIRFNIDSWSKWAENNHIDGRAINFALSYSHEIFERDEP
;
A
#
# COMPACT_ATOMS: atom_id res chain seq x y z
N GLY A 1 -12.76 -0.37 11.80
CA GLY A 1 -12.86 0.45 10.59
C GLY A 1 -12.42 -0.31 9.34
N LYS A 2 -12.41 0.33 8.15
CA LYS A 2 -12.04 -0.30 6.86
C LYS A 2 -10.72 -1.08 6.94
N THR A 3 -9.70 -0.45 7.49
CA THR A 3 -8.35 -1.04 7.62
C THR A 3 -8.32 -2.25 8.57
N THR A 4 -9.10 -2.24 9.64
CA THR A 4 -9.18 -3.35 10.60
C THR A 4 -9.74 -4.61 9.91
N VAL A 5 -10.83 -4.47 9.17
CA VAL A 5 -11.45 -5.58 8.43
C VAL A 5 -10.46 -6.21 7.43
N LEU A 6 -9.67 -5.39 6.75
CA LEU A 6 -8.66 -5.88 5.81
C LEU A 6 -7.50 -6.60 6.50
N LYS A 7 -7.11 -6.16 7.70
CA LYS A 7 -6.11 -6.86 8.51
C LYS A 7 -6.63 -8.21 9.01
N ASP A 8 -7.83 -8.21 9.60
CA ASP A 8 -8.47 -9.44 10.08
C ASP A 8 -8.60 -10.46 8.93
N LEU A 9 -8.99 -10.02 7.74
CA LEU A 9 -9.07 -10.87 6.54
C LEU A 9 -7.69 -11.43 6.14
N ALA A 10 -6.66 -10.60 6.15
CA ALA A 10 -5.30 -11.06 5.83
C ALA A 10 -4.82 -12.11 6.83
N ASP A 11 -5.08 -11.91 8.12
CA ASP A 11 -4.74 -12.85 9.20
C ASP A 11 -5.49 -14.20 9.03
N GLU A 12 -6.78 -14.16 8.72
CA GLU A 12 -7.58 -15.37 8.44
C GLU A 12 -7.05 -16.14 7.22
N MET A 13 -6.58 -15.45 6.20
CA MET A 13 -6.01 -16.04 5.00
C MET A 13 -4.52 -16.42 5.14
N GLY A 14 -3.89 -16.10 6.25
CA GLY A 14 -2.45 -16.31 6.48
C GLY A 14 -1.57 -15.49 5.54
N MET A 15 -2.07 -14.36 5.03
CA MET A 15 -1.36 -13.46 4.12
C MET A 15 -0.54 -12.42 4.87
N THR A 16 0.53 -11.93 4.25
CA THR A 16 1.23 -10.74 4.76
C THR A 16 0.38 -9.51 4.53
N CYS A 17 0.19 -8.70 5.58
CA CYS A 17 -0.56 -7.44 5.49
C CYS A 17 0.38 -6.25 5.69
N VAL A 18 0.44 -5.36 4.71
CA VAL A 18 1.19 -4.10 4.77
C VAL A 18 0.22 -2.95 4.66
N LYS A 19 0.29 -2.01 5.60
CA LYS A 19 -0.46 -0.76 5.53
C LYS A 19 0.48 0.39 5.18
N CYS A 20 0.17 1.09 4.09
CA CYS A 20 0.79 2.35 3.72
C CYS A 20 -0.25 3.47 3.84
N ASN A 21 -0.03 4.39 4.76
CA ASN A 21 -0.86 5.59 4.86
C ASN A 21 -0.24 6.68 3.97
N LEU A 22 -0.84 6.91 2.82
CA LEU A 22 -0.31 7.89 1.85
C LEU A 22 -0.37 9.33 2.35
N ALA A 23 -1.21 9.62 3.34
CA ALA A 23 -1.28 10.94 3.96
C ALA A 23 -0.09 11.23 4.90
N GLU A 24 0.65 10.20 5.32
CA GLU A 24 1.86 10.32 6.16
C GLU A 24 3.14 10.44 5.35
N PHE A 25 3.09 10.15 4.04
CA PHE A 25 4.23 10.28 3.17
C PHE A 25 4.46 11.75 2.81
N GLU A 26 5.68 12.23 3.04
CA GLU A 26 6.07 13.62 2.75
C GLU A 26 6.53 13.78 1.30
N GLU A 27 7.28 12.78 0.80
CA GLU A 27 7.84 12.79 -0.55
C GLU A 27 7.46 11.53 -1.33
N VAL A 28 7.42 11.63 -2.65
CA VAL A 28 7.13 10.47 -3.52
C VAL A 28 8.16 9.35 -3.33
N SER A 29 9.38 9.68 -2.93
CA SER A 29 10.43 8.72 -2.59
C SER A 29 10.08 7.80 -1.41
N ASP A 30 9.19 8.23 -0.51
CA ASP A 30 8.69 7.37 0.58
C ASP A 30 7.89 6.19 0.04
N LEU A 31 7.16 6.41 -1.07
CA LEU A 31 6.41 5.38 -1.77
C LEU A 31 7.30 4.59 -2.73
N THR A 32 8.10 5.27 -3.52
CA THR A 32 8.81 4.70 -4.69
C THR A 32 10.22 4.23 -4.38
N GLY A 33 10.75 4.61 -3.24
CA GLY A 33 12.16 4.43 -2.88
C GLY A 33 13.03 5.57 -3.37
N PHE A 34 14.23 5.67 -2.82
CA PHE A 34 15.18 6.73 -3.13
C PHE A 34 15.90 6.45 -4.44
N PRO A 35 16.07 7.43 -5.32
CA PRO A 35 16.87 7.27 -6.54
C PRO A 35 18.34 7.06 -6.18
N ILE A 36 18.94 6.03 -6.74
CA ILE A 36 20.36 5.70 -6.59
C ILE A 36 21.02 5.56 -7.95
N LYS A 37 22.29 5.99 -8.03
CA LYS A 37 23.08 5.81 -9.23
C LYS A 37 23.83 4.49 -9.18
N GLU A 38 23.65 3.66 -10.20
CA GLU A 38 24.37 2.42 -10.38
C GLU A 38 25.37 2.52 -11.51
N TYR A 39 26.46 1.79 -11.35
CA TYR A 39 27.51 1.62 -12.34
C TYR A 39 27.50 0.19 -12.86
N GLN A 40 27.71 0.03 -14.15
CA GLN A 40 27.89 -1.30 -14.71
C GLN A 40 29.36 -1.69 -14.59
N ILE A 41 29.58 -2.85 -14.00
CA ILE A 41 30.88 -3.48 -13.90
C ILE A 41 30.89 -4.82 -14.63
N ASP A 42 32.04 -5.19 -15.19
CA ASP A 42 32.29 -6.51 -15.74
C ASP A 42 33.11 -7.31 -14.73
N CYS A 43 32.60 -8.44 -14.30
CA CYS A 43 33.22 -9.39 -13.38
C CYS A 43 33.56 -10.70 -14.14
N GLY A 44 34.64 -10.72 -14.86
CA GLY A 44 35.05 -11.92 -15.61
C GLY A 44 34.07 -12.34 -16.70
N GLY A 45 33.53 -11.37 -17.45
CA GLY A 45 32.55 -11.57 -18.52
C GLY A 45 31.08 -11.53 -18.07
N ILE A 46 30.82 -11.34 -16.78
CA ILE A 46 29.46 -11.18 -16.24
C ILE A 46 29.23 -9.69 -15.90
N GLN A 47 28.33 -9.06 -16.62
CA GLN A 47 27.97 -7.68 -16.35
C GLN A 47 26.98 -7.59 -15.19
N LYS A 48 27.27 -6.70 -14.22
CA LYS A 48 26.45 -6.43 -13.04
C LYS A 48 26.24 -4.93 -12.86
N TRP A 49 25.06 -4.55 -12.38
CA TRP A 49 24.76 -3.19 -11.96
C TRP A 49 24.91 -3.08 -10.44
N ILE A 50 25.70 -2.15 -9.97
CA ILE A 50 26.02 -2.03 -8.54
C ILE A 50 25.98 -0.54 -8.15
N PRO A 51 25.32 -0.19 -7.02
CA PRO A 51 25.40 1.13 -6.42
C PRO A 51 26.85 1.51 -6.08
N ALA A 52 27.15 2.80 -6.16
CA ALA A 52 28.51 3.31 -5.95
C ALA A 52 29.11 2.93 -4.59
N ASP A 53 28.30 2.94 -3.55
CA ASP A 53 28.66 2.62 -2.17
C ASP A 53 28.88 1.11 -1.91
N LEU A 54 28.38 0.25 -2.80
CA LEU A 54 28.51 -1.21 -2.70
C LEU A 54 29.57 -1.79 -3.63
N ILE A 55 30.25 -0.98 -4.44
CA ILE A 55 31.26 -1.46 -5.40
C ILE A 55 32.39 -2.21 -4.69
N SER A 56 32.83 -1.74 -3.54
CA SER A 56 33.88 -2.42 -2.74
C SER A 56 33.47 -3.81 -2.24
N ASN A 57 32.17 -4.09 -2.18
CA ASN A 57 31.58 -5.33 -1.72
C ASN A 57 30.88 -6.12 -2.83
N CYS A 58 31.30 -5.91 -4.09
CA CYS A 58 30.64 -6.51 -5.26
C CYS A 58 30.76 -8.03 -5.35
N GLY A 59 31.60 -8.66 -4.52
CA GLY A 59 31.86 -10.10 -4.53
C GLY A 59 32.71 -10.56 -5.73
N CYS A 60 33.38 -9.64 -6.42
CA CYS A 60 34.29 -9.92 -7.51
C CYS A 60 35.72 -9.72 -7.02
N GLU A 61 36.60 -10.67 -7.29
CA GLU A 61 38.04 -10.53 -7.00
C GLU A 61 38.68 -9.42 -7.86
N GLU A 62 38.27 -9.36 -9.14
CA GLU A 62 38.62 -8.30 -10.08
C GLU A 62 37.38 -7.86 -10.85
N TYR A 63 37.28 -6.57 -11.12
CA TYR A 63 36.24 -6.01 -11.96
C TYR A 63 36.74 -4.82 -12.80
N GLN A 64 36.07 -4.57 -13.90
CA GLN A 64 36.31 -3.41 -14.76
C GLN A 64 35.02 -2.62 -14.93
N PHE A 65 35.11 -1.28 -14.90
CA PHE A 65 33.98 -0.44 -15.24
C PHE A 65 33.76 -0.45 -16.77
N THR A 66 32.51 -0.67 -17.17
CA THR A 66 32.15 -0.60 -18.60
C THR A 66 31.97 0.83 -19.09
N GLY A 67 31.83 1.79 -18.18
CA GLY A 67 31.53 3.20 -18.46
C GLY A 67 30.04 3.52 -18.45
N GLU A 68 29.18 2.50 -18.43
CA GLU A 68 27.74 2.67 -18.39
C GLU A 68 27.24 3.00 -16.98
N THR A 69 26.24 3.89 -16.92
CA THR A 69 25.56 4.26 -15.66
C THR A 69 24.06 4.28 -15.87
N ARG A 70 23.31 3.97 -14.81
CA ARG A 70 21.86 4.11 -14.80
C ARG A 70 21.36 4.64 -13.46
N MET A 71 20.14 5.15 -13.47
CA MET A 71 19.39 5.41 -12.26
C MET A 71 18.56 4.17 -11.91
N SER A 72 18.62 3.76 -10.67
CA SER A 72 17.73 2.76 -10.07
C SER A 72 17.03 3.37 -8.85
N TYR A 73 16.17 2.60 -8.20
CA TYR A 73 15.49 3.03 -6.98
C TYR A 73 15.75 2.01 -5.88
N ALA A 74 16.15 2.49 -4.72
CA ALA A 74 16.21 1.67 -3.52
C ALA A 74 14.83 1.12 -3.18
N THR A 75 14.73 -0.16 -2.85
CA THR A 75 13.46 -0.75 -2.44
C THR A 75 12.93 -0.04 -1.19
N PRO A 76 11.70 0.49 -1.22
CA PRO A 76 11.15 1.20 -0.07
C PRO A 76 11.00 0.29 1.15
N SER A 77 11.10 0.88 2.34
CA SER A 77 11.09 0.12 3.61
C SER A 77 9.76 -0.57 3.92
N TRP A 78 8.66 -0.06 3.38
CA TRP A 78 7.34 -0.63 3.56
C TRP A 78 7.11 -1.90 2.73
N LEU A 79 7.91 -2.13 1.68
CA LEU A 79 7.76 -3.29 0.80
C LEU A 79 8.29 -4.56 1.49
N PRO A 80 7.49 -5.63 1.61
CA PRO A 80 7.96 -6.90 2.15
C PRO A 80 9.09 -7.47 1.31
N ARG A 81 10.15 -7.91 1.96
CA ARG A 81 11.31 -8.54 1.30
C ARG A 81 11.15 -10.03 1.13
N GLU A 82 10.32 -10.64 1.99
CA GLU A 82 10.04 -12.07 1.96
C GLU A 82 8.71 -12.32 1.27
N GLU A 83 8.68 -13.31 0.40
CA GLU A 83 7.46 -13.74 -0.26
C GLU A 83 6.67 -14.65 0.68
N ASN A 84 5.39 -14.34 0.88
CA ASN A 84 4.47 -15.23 1.58
C ASN A 84 3.77 -16.13 0.55
N PRO A 85 3.80 -17.46 0.70
CA PRO A 85 3.15 -18.38 -0.23
C PRO A 85 1.64 -18.15 -0.36
N ASN A 86 0.99 -17.64 0.68
CA ASN A 86 -0.43 -17.29 0.66
C ASN A 86 -0.69 -15.91 0.03
N GLY A 87 0.35 -15.12 -0.24
CA GLY A 87 0.29 -13.82 -0.86
C GLY A 87 0.41 -12.65 0.12
N THR A 88 0.33 -11.46 -0.43
CA THR A 88 0.48 -10.18 0.30
C THR A 88 -0.70 -9.26 -0.01
N ILE A 89 -1.28 -8.65 1.01
CA ILE A 89 -2.23 -7.54 0.87
C ILE A 89 -1.53 -6.23 1.21
N ILE A 90 -1.49 -5.30 0.26
CA ILE A 90 -0.99 -3.94 0.47
C ILE A 90 -2.19 -3.00 0.52
N ILE A 91 -2.37 -2.36 1.66
CA ILE A 91 -3.44 -1.39 1.90
C ILE A 91 -2.85 0.02 1.73
N LEU A 92 -3.27 0.71 0.68
CA LEU A 92 -2.97 2.12 0.47
C LEU A 92 -4.13 2.93 1.08
N ASP A 93 -3.90 3.39 2.31
CA ASP A 93 -4.94 4.06 3.09
C ASP A 93 -5.00 5.55 2.75
N ASP A 94 -6.20 6.14 2.87
CA ASP A 94 -6.47 7.55 2.56
C ASP A 94 -6.04 7.97 1.14
N TYR A 95 -6.17 7.06 0.16
CA TYR A 95 -5.70 7.24 -1.22
C TYR A 95 -6.18 8.55 -1.86
N THR A 96 -7.44 8.91 -1.68
CA THR A 96 -8.03 10.12 -2.27
C THR A 96 -7.58 11.43 -1.57
N ARG A 97 -6.86 11.33 -0.46
CA ARG A 97 -6.23 12.47 0.23
C ARG A 97 -4.79 12.71 -0.22
N ALA A 98 -4.21 11.76 -0.92
CA ALA A 98 -2.86 11.90 -1.46
C ALA A 98 -2.83 12.97 -2.58
N ASN A 99 -1.67 13.60 -2.76
CA ASN A 99 -1.48 14.51 -3.86
C ASN A 99 -1.40 13.77 -5.22
N SER A 100 -1.51 14.50 -6.32
CA SER A 100 -1.56 13.93 -7.67
C SER A 100 -0.30 13.14 -8.05
N LEU A 101 0.87 13.50 -7.52
CA LEU A 101 2.12 12.78 -7.82
C LEU A 101 2.11 11.38 -7.19
N PHE A 102 1.65 11.26 -5.94
CA PHE A 102 1.47 9.95 -5.30
C PHE A 102 0.45 9.10 -6.04
N MET A 103 -0.66 9.70 -6.47
CA MET A 103 -1.68 8.99 -7.24
C MET A 103 -1.12 8.46 -8.56
N GLN A 104 -0.31 9.24 -9.28
CA GLN A 104 0.34 8.80 -10.52
C GLN A 104 1.33 7.66 -10.28
N ALA A 105 2.23 7.79 -9.29
CA ALA A 105 3.19 6.75 -8.94
C ALA A 105 2.50 5.45 -8.52
N THR A 106 1.43 5.55 -7.74
CA THR A 106 0.61 4.41 -7.33
C THR A 106 -0.05 3.73 -8.53
N MET A 107 -0.54 4.50 -9.51
CA MET A 107 -1.17 3.94 -10.71
C MET A 107 -0.18 3.12 -11.53
N GLU A 108 1.06 3.55 -11.67
CA GLU A 108 2.10 2.76 -12.34
C GLU A 108 2.32 1.43 -11.61
N LEU A 109 2.45 1.48 -10.29
CA LEU A 109 2.63 0.29 -9.44
C LEU A 109 1.46 -0.69 -9.56
N ILE A 110 0.22 -0.21 -9.54
CA ILE A 110 -0.99 -1.02 -9.67
C ILE A 110 -1.08 -1.67 -11.06
N CYS A 111 -0.78 -0.91 -12.11
CA CYS A 111 -0.91 -1.41 -13.47
C CYS A 111 0.16 -2.42 -13.86
N THR A 112 1.37 -2.28 -13.33
CA THR A 112 2.54 -3.05 -13.77
C THR A 112 3.06 -4.04 -12.74
N GLY A 113 2.67 -3.90 -11.47
CA GLY A 113 3.21 -4.67 -10.34
C GLY A 113 4.68 -4.34 -10.05
N LYS A 114 5.21 -3.28 -10.62
CA LYS A 114 6.60 -2.85 -10.47
C LYS A 114 6.72 -1.33 -10.52
N TYR A 115 7.79 -0.84 -9.96
CA TYR A 115 8.18 0.56 -10.09
C TYR A 115 9.67 0.62 -10.42
N SER A 116 10.01 1.09 -11.63
CA SER A 116 11.38 1.18 -12.13
C SER A 116 12.18 -0.12 -11.94
N THR A 117 13.02 -0.22 -10.90
CA THR A 117 13.97 -1.32 -10.68
C THR A 117 13.50 -2.38 -9.67
N TRP A 118 12.43 -2.14 -8.93
CA TRP A 118 11.87 -3.12 -8.00
C TRP A 118 10.44 -3.53 -8.37
N LYS A 119 10.01 -4.67 -7.87
CA LYS A 119 8.69 -5.25 -8.14
C LYS A 119 8.00 -5.66 -6.83
N LEU A 120 6.68 -5.72 -6.88
CA LEU A 120 5.87 -6.29 -5.80
C LEU A 120 6.18 -7.79 -5.63
N PRO A 121 6.03 -8.32 -4.41
CA PRO A 121 6.05 -9.77 -4.20
C PRO A 121 5.02 -10.49 -5.08
N ALA A 122 5.26 -11.77 -5.37
CA ALA A 122 4.29 -12.59 -6.08
C ALA A 122 2.96 -12.65 -5.28
N ASN A 123 1.84 -12.81 -5.99
CA ASN A 123 0.50 -12.88 -5.39
C ASN A 123 0.16 -11.66 -4.50
N THR A 124 0.56 -10.46 -4.92
CA THR A 124 0.20 -9.23 -4.22
C THR A 124 -1.16 -8.72 -4.68
N THR A 125 -2.04 -8.43 -3.72
CA THR A 125 -3.30 -7.72 -3.91
C THR A 125 -3.17 -6.31 -3.34
N ILE A 126 -3.44 -5.29 -4.15
CA ILE A 126 -3.45 -3.89 -3.70
C ILE A 126 -4.89 -3.47 -3.42
N VAL A 127 -5.12 -2.94 -2.23
CA VAL A 127 -6.42 -2.41 -1.80
C VAL A 127 -6.29 -0.93 -1.51
N LEU A 128 -7.08 -0.12 -2.20
CA LEU A 128 -7.17 1.31 -1.93
C LEU A 128 -8.30 1.58 -0.94
N SER A 129 -8.01 2.26 0.15
CA SER A 129 -9.02 2.74 1.09
C SER A 129 -9.22 4.23 0.90
N SER A 130 -10.48 4.66 0.80
CA SER A 130 -10.82 6.07 0.69
C SER A 130 -12.14 6.37 1.41
N ASN A 131 -12.35 7.64 1.75
CA ASN A 131 -13.64 8.12 2.21
C ASN A 131 -14.48 8.56 1.00
N PRO A 132 -15.83 8.51 1.10
CA PRO A 132 -16.68 9.02 0.05
C PRO A 132 -16.47 10.53 -0.12
N ASP A 133 -16.69 11.01 -1.34
CA ASP A 133 -16.70 12.44 -1.65
C ASP A 133 -18.08 13.01 -1.26
N SER A 134 -18.24 13.29 0.02
CA SER A 134 -19.49 13.88 0.59
C SER A 134 -19.41 15.39 0.77
N GLY A 135 -18.32 16.04 0.30
CA GLY A 135 -18.06 17.46 0.53
C GLY A 135 -17.57 17.81 1.95
N GLU A 136 -17.70 16.89 2.91
CA GLU A 136 -17.18 17.07 4.28
C GLU A 136 -15.66 16.78 4.37
N TYR A 137 -15.13 16.03 3.42
CA TYR A 137 -13.73 15.63 3.37
C TYR A 137 -13.06 16.29 2.18
N SER A 138 -11.86 16.84 2.39
CA SER A 138 -11.00 17.29 1.30
C SER A 138 -10.44 16.06 0.59
N VAL A 139 -11.13 15.58 -0.43
CA VAL A 139 -10.71 14.42 -1.22
C VAL A 139 -10.58 14.81 -2.70
N SER A 140 -9.57 14.27 -3.35
CA SER A 140 -9.43 14.39 -4.80
C SER A 140 -10.33 13.37 -5.48
N SER A 141 -11.17 13.81 -6.41
CA SER A 141 -11.98 12.89 -7.20
C SER A 141 -11.09 12.05 -8.12
N LEU A 142 -11.33 10.74 -8.13
CA LEU A 142 -10.68 9.85 -9.10
C LEU A 142 -11.24 10.12 -10.50
N ASP A 143 -10.34 10.24 -11.48
CA ASP A 143 -10.77 10.32 -12.87
C ASP A 143 -11.38 9.00 -13.37
N PRO A 144 -12.15 9.00 -14.48
CA PRO A 144 -12.75 7.79 -15.01
C PRO A 144 -11.74 6.70 -15.40
N ALA A 145 -10.55 7.07 -15.85
CA ALA A 145 -9.51 6.13 -16.21
C ALA A 145 -8.94 5.42 -14.98
N GLN A 146 -8.80 6.14 -13.87
CA GLN A 146 -8.43 5.54 -12.60
C GLN A 146 -9.54 4.60 -12.09
N LYS A 147 -10.78 5.07 -12.05
CA LYS A 147 -11.93 4.28 -11.57
C LYS A 147 -12.11 2.96 -12.33
N SER A 148 -11.86 2.96 -13.64
CA SER A 148 -12.02 1.76 -14.47
C SER A 148 -11.03 0.63 -14.15
N ARG A 149 -9.97 0.90 -13.40
CA ARG A 149 -8.95 -0.08 -13.01
C ARG A 149 -9.24 -0.77 -11.68
N PHE A 150 -10.29 -0.36 -10.99
CA PHE A 150 -10.61 -0.86 -9.66
C PHE A 150 -11.98 -1.52 -9.61
N ILE A 151 -12.09 -2.54 -8.77
CA ILE A 151 -13.37 -3.04 -8.33
C ILE A 151 -13.76 -2.24 -7.08
N ASN A 152 -14.87 -1.52 -7.14
CA ASN A 152 -15.33 -0.69 -6.04
C ASN A 152 -16.28 -1.46 -5.13
N PHE A 153 -15.95 -1.50 -3.84
CA PHE A 153 -16.77 -2.08 -2.79
C PHE A 153 -17.23 -0.99 -1.82
N PRO A 154 -18.47 -0.50 -1.92
CA PRO A 154 -19.00 0.44 -0.94
C PRO A 154 -19.22 -0.29 0.39
N ILE A 155 -18.48 0.10 1.42
CA ILE A 155 -18.65 -0.44 2.78
C ILE A 155 -19.58 0.49 3.53
N ARG A 156 -20.73 -0.04 3.95
CA ARG A 156 -21.68 0.65 4.81
C ARG A 156 -21.59 0.09 6.22
N PHE A 157 -21.79 0.94 7.21
CA PHE A 157 -21.92 0.50 8.58
C PHE A 157 -23.22 -0.31 8.74
N ASN A 158 -23.12 -1.44 9.47
CA ASN A 158 -24.28 -2.26 9.84
C ASN A 158 -24.19 -2.57 11.33
N ILE A 159 -25.15 -2.13 12.10
CA ILE A 159 -25.15 -2.22 13.56
C ILE A 159 -25.20 -3.69 14.03
N ASP A 160 -25.95 -4.57 13.35
CA ASP A 160 -26.08 -5.97 13.72
C ASP A 160 -24.76 -6.73 13.48
N SER A 161 -24.08 -6.44 12.38
CA SER A 161 -22.76 -6.98 12.09
C SER A 161 -21.72 -6.49 13.08
N TRP A 162 -21.79 -5.19 13.43
CA TRP A 162 -20.90 -4.61 14.43
C TRP A 162 -21.13 -5.21 15.82
N SER A 163 -22.38 -5.42 16.26
CA SER A 163 -22.68 -5.97 17.58
C SER A 163 -22.14 -7.40 17.72
N LYS A 164 -22.30 -8.24 16.69
CA LYS A 164 -21.72 -9.60 16.67
C LYS A 164 -20.20 -9.58 16.76
N TRP A 165 -19.57 -8.68 16.01
CA TRP A 165 -18.13 -8.48 16.09
C TRP A 165 -17.70 -8.01 17.48
N ALA A 166 -18.43 -7.07 18.07
CA ALA A 166 -18.14 -6.51 19.40
C ALA A 166 -18.27 -7.58 20.51
N GLU A 167 -19.27 -8.43 20.44
CA GLU A 167 -19.43 -9.60 21.35
C GLU A 167 -18.23 -10.55 21.24
N ASN A 168 -17.83 -10.92 20.02
CA ASN A 168 -16.69 -11.80 19.77
C ASN A 168 -15.35 -11.20 20.22
N ASN A 169 -15.25 -9.87 20.23
CA ASN A 169 -14.05 -9.13 20.69
C ASN A 169 -14.15 -8.67 22.14
N HIS A 170 -15.07 -9.22 22.92
CA HIS A 170 -15.21 -8.96 24.37
C HIS A 170 -15.42 -7.48 24.72
N ILE A 171 -16.09 -6.72 23.86
CA ILE A 171 -16.51 -5.35 24.17
C ILE A 171 -17.56 -5.40 25.28
N ASP A 172 -17.48 -4.44 26.21
CA ASP A 172 -18.43 -4.35 27.32
C ASP A 172 -19.88 -4.32 26.82
N GLY A 173 -20.71 -5.26 27.33
CA GLY A 173 -22.11 -5.39 26.92
C GLY A 173 -22.93 -4.13 27.12
N ARG A 174 -22.55 -3.24 28.08
CA ARG A 174 -23.20 -1.93 28.27
C ARG A 174 -22.96 -1.01 27.10
N ALA A 175 -21.73 -1.03 26.55
CA ALA A 175 -21.40 -0.26 25.34
C ALA A 175 -22.13 -0.79 24.11
N ILE A 176 -22.25 -2.11 23.98
CA ILE A 176 -23.01 -2.75 22.89
C ILE A 176 -24.48 -2.38 22.98
N ASN A 177 -25.10 -2.51 24.16
CA ASN A 177 -26.50 -2.15 24.37
C ASN A 177 -26.77 -0.66 24.14
N PHE A 178 -25.85 0.21 24.55
CA PHE A 178 -25.95 1.65 24.27
C PHE A 178 -25.93 1.92 22.76
N ALA A 179 -24.97 1.34 22.04
CA ALA A 179 -24.85 1.51 20.58
C ALA A 179 -26.08 0.98 19.84
N LEU A 180 -26.66 -0.16 20.28
CA LEU A 180 -27.89 -0.71 19.70
C LEU A 180 -29.11 0.18 19.96
N SER A 181 -29.23 0.72 21.19
CA SER A 181 -30.37 1.55 21.59
C SER A 181 -30.39 2.92 20.90
N TYR A 182 -29.23 3.45 20.60
CA TYR A 182 -29.05 4.80 20.02
C TYR A 182 -28.42 4.76 18.63
N SER A 183 -28.60 3.66 17.90
CA SER A 183 -27.94 3.43 16.60
C SER A 183 -28.23 4.53 15.59
N HIS A 184 -29.48 5.00 15.50
CA HIS A 184 -29.88 6.09 14.59
C HIS A 184 -29.18 7.41 14.92
N GLU A 185 -29.05 7.74 16.18
CA GLU A 185 -28.42 9.00 16.62
C GLU A 185 -26.88 8.99 16.48
N ILE A 186 -26.27 7.80 16.58
CA ILE A 186 -24.81 7.66 16.58
C ILE A 186 -24.27 7.43 15.16
N PHE A 187 -24.98 6.66 14.34
CA PHE A 187 -24.44 6.13 13.08
C PHE A 187 -25.19 6.60 11.83
N GLU A 188 -26.45 6.98 11.95
CA GLU A 188 -27.17 7.60 10.86
C GLU A 188 -26.93 9.12 10.93
N ARG A 189 -25.93 9.57 10.18
CA ARG A 189 -25.87 10.98 9.82
C ARG A 189 -26.92 11.18 8.73
N ASP A 190 -27.78 12.18 8.93
CA ASP A 190 -28.70 12.63 7.88
C ASP A 190 -27.87 12.81 6.61
N GLU A 191 -28.12 11.96 5.59
CA GLU A 191 -27.64 12.22 4.24
C GLU A 191 -28.36 13.49 3.79
N PRO A 192 -27.64 14.55 3.38
CA PRO A 192 -28.26 15.77 2.88
C PRO A 192 -29.00 15.55 1.57
#